data_2e8e62691b609a32ebe0ddf40b5566c6
#
_entry.id   2e8e62691b609a32ebe0ddf40b5566c6
#
_cell.length_a   1.000
_cell.length_b   1.000
_cell.length_c   1.000
_cell.angle_alpha   90.00
_cell.angle_beta   90.00
_cell.angle_gamma   90.00
#
_symmetry.space_group_name_H-M   'P 1'
#
loop_
_entity.id
_entity.type
_entity.pdbx_description
1 polymer ?
#
loop_
_entity_poly.entity_id
_entity_poly.type
_entity_poly.pdbx_seq_one_letter_code
_entity_poly.pdbx_strand_id
1 'polypeptide(L)'
;MIYLHIGGGVGDLDSSTNYRDGFSEFVKSKNDKNKKIFIVEANPANIKKLKRSWKNFKNVKIINIAITKNNVGKKIFYYSEKDAPHYQLFSSKKTCYETLSRFYN
;
A
#
# COMPACT_ATOMS: atom_id res chain seq x y z
N MET A 1 -12.15 -15.18 -10.27
CA MET A 1 -12.39 -13.73 -10.18
C MET A 1 -11.07 -12.99 -10.02
N ILE A 2 -10.97 -11.81 -10.57
CA ILE A 2 -9.78 -10.95 -10.49
C ILE A 2 -10.07 -9.81 -9.51
N TYR A 3 -9.18 -9.60 -8.57
CA TYR A 3 -9.24 -8.49 -7.61
C TYR A 3 -8.07 -7.55 -7.86
N LEU A 4 -8.34 -6.26 -7.89
CA LEU A 4 -7.33 -5.22 -8.09
C LEU A 4 -7.42 -4.21 -6.95
N HIS A 5 -6.29 -3.97 -6.28
CA HIS A 5 -6.16 -2.95 -5.25
C HIS A 5 -5.09 -1.94 -5.66
N ILE A 6 -5.48 -0.69 -5.80
CA ILE A 6 -4.55 0.41 -6.07
C ILE A 6 -4.32 1.16 -4.77
N GLY A 7 -3.05 1.22 -4.35
CA GLY A 7 -2.68 1.80 -3.06
C GLY A 7 -2.74 0.79 -1.93
N GLY A 8 -2.04 -0.33 -2.06
CA GLY A 8 -2.10 -1.44 -1.10
C GLY A 8 -1.47 -1.18 0.27
N GLY A 9 -0.60 -0.18 0.37
CA GLY A 9 0.09 0.12 1.63
C GLY A 9 0.90 -1.05 2.14
N VAL A 10 0.72 -1.39 3.41
CA VAL A 10 1.37 -2.56 4.05
C VAL A 10 0.45 -3.77 4.19
N GLY A 11 -0.75 -3.70 3.60
CA GLY A 11 -1.74 -4.75 3.75
C GLY A 11 -2.30 -4.79 5.18
N ASP A 12 -2.46 -5.98 5.70
CA ASP A 12 -3.03 -6.21 7.03
C ASP A 12 -1.98 -6.53 8.11
N LEU A 13 -0.71 -6.21 7.85
CA LEU A 13 0.37 -6.52 8.79
C LEU A 13 0.51 -5.57 9.95
N ASP A 14 -0.26 -4.52 9.99
CA ASP A 14 -0.14 -3.58 11.08
C ASP A 14 -1.05 -3.95 12.25
N SER A 15 -0.57 -4.90 13.05
CA SER A 15 -1.23 -5.29 14.29
C SER A 15 -0.97 -4.32 15.45
N SER A 16 -0.02 -3.39 15.31
CA SER A 16 0.34 -2.44 16.37
C SER A 16 -0.60 -1.24 16.45
N THR A 17 -1.37 -1.02 15.41
CA THR A 17 -2.41 0.00 15.36
C THR A 17 -3.75 -0.67 15.06
N ASN A 18 -4.85 0.04 15.28
CA ASN A 18 -6.17 -0.46 14.92
C ASN A 18 -6.46 -0.36 13.42
N TYR A 19 -5.41 -0.26 12.61
CA TYR A 19 -5.55 -0.20 11.16
C TYR A 19 -6.04 -1.53 10.61
N ARG A 20 -7.11 -1.48 9.84
CA ARG A 20 -7.69 -2.64 9.17
C ARG A 20 -7.69 -2.40 7.67
N ASP A 21 -7.10 -3.32 6.93
CA ASP A 21 -7.14 -3.28 5.49
C ASP A 21 -8.39 -4.00 4.98
N GLY A 22 -9.43 -3.22 4.66
CA GLY A 22 -10.70 -3.75 4.20
C GLY A 22 -10.59 -4.60 2.93
N PHE A 23 -9.69 -4.27 2.02
CA PHE A 23 -9.46 -5.08 0.83
C PHE A 23 -8.89 -6.46 1.21
N SER A 24 -7.86 -6.48 2.03
CA SER A 24 -7.25 -7.74 2.48
C SER A 24 -8.27 -8.62 3.21
N GLU A 25 -9.02 -8.06 4.13
CA GLU A 25 -10.07 -8.78 4.87
C GLU A 25 -11.11 -9.38 3.91
N PHE A 26 -11.61 -8.57 3.00
CA PHE A 26 -12.63 -8.99 2.06
C PHE A 26 -12.14 -10.10 1.13
N VAL A 27 -10.99 -9.92 0.50
CA VAL A 27 -10.47 -10.87 -0.49
C VAL A 27 -9.99 -12.17 0.16
N LYS A 28 -9.32 -12.08 1.32
CA LYS A 28 -8.86 -13.27 2.04
C LYS A 28 -10.01 -14.14 2.53
N SER A 29 -11.16 -13.55 2.83
CA SER A 29 -12.35 -14.27 3.26
C SER A 29 -13.07 -15.01 2.12
N LYS A 30 -12.79 -14.67 0.86
CA LYS A 30 -13.45 -15.29 -0.28
C LYS A 30 -12.94 -16.70 -0.54
N ASN A 31 -13.86 -17.66 -0.60
CA ASN A 31 -13.56 -19.07 -0.87
C ASN A 31 -13.52 -19.35 -2.38
N ASP A 32 -12.71 -18.60 -3.11
CA ASP A 32 -12.48 -18.78 -4.53
C ASP A 32 -11.04 -19.24 -4.74
N LYS A 33 -10.84 -20.51 -5.04
CA LYS A 33 -9.53 -21.11 -5.25
C LYS A 33 -8.82 -20.59 -6.50
N ASN A 34 -9.57 -20.03 -7.45
CA ASN A 34 -9.04 -19.52 -8.72
C ASN A 34 -8.92 -17.99 -8.74
N LYS A 35 -9.06 -17.36 -7.60
CA LYS A 35 -8.93 -15.89 -7.53
C LYS A 35 -7.52 -15.45 -7.87
N LYS A 36 -7.43 -14.38 -8.65
CA LYS A 36 -6.17 -13.69 -8.98
C LYS A 36 -6.20 -12.32 -8.34
N ILE A 37 -5.11 -11.95 -7.70
CA ILE A 37 -5.04 -10.73 -6.90
C ILE A 37 -3.87 -9.89 -7.40
N PHE A 38 -4.16 -8.64 -7.76
CA PHE A 38 -3.17 -7.66 -8.17
C PHE A 38 -3.20 -6.49 -7.20
N ILE A 39 -2.06 -6.15 -6.63
CA ILE A 39 -1.95 -5.05 -5.68
C ILE A 39 -0.87 -4.10 -6.17
N VAL A 40 -1.25 -2.84 -6.36
CA VAL A 40 -0.35 -1.78 -6.77
C VAL A 40 -0.03 -0.92 -5.56
N GLU A 41 1.26 -0.75 -5.28
CA GLU A 41 1.74 0.11 -4.19
C GLU A 41 2.94 0.90 -4.68
N ALA A 42 2.83 2.22 -4.62
CA ALA A 42 3.83 3.12 -5.17
C ALA A 42 5.07 3.22 -4.28
N ASN A 43 4.91 3.17 -2.95
CA ASN A 43 6.04 3.36 -2.04
C ASN A 43 6.83 2.06 -1.86
N PRO A 44 8.10 2.01 -2.33
CA PRO A 44 8.91 0.80 -2.17
C PRO A 44 9.15 0.42 -0.70
N ALA A 45 9.09 1.38 0.23
CA ALA A 45 9.25 1.11 1.66
C ALA A 45 8.14 0.21 2.23
N ASN A 46 6.97 0.17 1.59
CA ASN A 46 5.82 -0.64 2.02
C ASN A 46 5.83 -2.05 1.42
N ILE A 47 6.60 -2.29 0.37
CA ILE A 47 6.50 -3.53 -0.43
C ILE A 47 6.85 -4.77 0.39
N LYS A 48 7.88 -4.71 1.23
CA LYS A 48 8.29 -5.86 2.03
C LYS A 48 7.19 -6.32 2.99
N LYS A 49 6.54 -5.37 3.66
CA LYS A 49 5.43 -5.67 4.57
C LYS A 49 4.20 -6.16 3.80
N LEU A 50 3.92 -5.56 2.66
CA LEU A 50 2.80 -5.96 1.82
C LEU A 50 2.98 -7.40 1.30
N LYS A 51 4.17 -7.75 0.82
CA LYS A 51 4.49 -9.13 0.42
C LYS A 51 4.33 -10.11 1.58
N ARG A 52 4.73 -9.72 2.78
CA ARG A 52 4.57 -10.56 3.97
C ARG A 52 3.10 -10.77 4.33
N SER A 53 2.28 -9.74 4.18
CA SER A 53 0.84 -9.81 4.41
C SER A 53 0.16 -10.88 3.54
N TRP A 54 0.66 -11.09 2.33
CA TRP A 54 0.07 -12.00 1.35
C TRP A 54 0.86 -13.29 1.11
N LYS A 55 1.87 -13.59 1.93
CA LYS A 55 2.79 -14.72 1.69
C LYS A 55 2.11 -16.09 1.65
N ASN A 56 0.98 -16.27 2.34
CA ASN A 56 0.26 -17.54 2.41
C ASN A 56 -0.80 -17.70 1.32
N PHE A 57 -0.89 -16.75 0.40
CA PHE A 57 -1.88 -16.74 -0.66
C PHE A 57 -1.22 -16.95 -2.02
N LYS A 58 -1.84 -17.79 -2.85
CA LYS A 58 -1.40 -18.03 -4.23
C LYS A 58 -1.97 -16.98 -5.17
N ASN A 59 -1.35 -16.83 -6.33
CA ASN A 59 -1.83 -15.96 -7.40
C ASN A 59 -1.95 -14.49 -7.00
N VAL A 60 -1.03 -14.02 -6.16
CA VAL A 60 -0.91 -12.61 -5.78
C VAL A 60 0.28 -11.99 -6.51
N LYS A 61 0.04 -10.90 -7.19
CA LYS A 61 1.08 -10.09 -7.82
C LYS A 61 1.09 -8.70 -7.22
N ILE A 62 2.22 -8.32 -6.66
CA ILE A 62 2.44 -7.00 -6.08
C ILE A 62 3.30 -6.20 -7.05
N ILE A 63 2.82 -5.02 -7.44
CA ILE A 63 3.41 -4.18 -8.47
C ILE A 63 3.82 -2.86 -7.83
N ASN A 64 5.13 -2.59 -7.81
CA ASN A 64 5.66 -1.36 -7.25
C ASN A 64 5.74 -0.27 -8.32
N ILE A 65 4.61 0.36 -8.58
CA ILE A 65 4.50 1.51 -9.49
C ILE A 65 3.56 2.56 -8.90
N ALA A 66 3.74 3.81 -9.34
CA ALA A 66 2.78 4.88 -9.10
C ALA A 66 1.88 5.03 -10.33
N ILE A 67 0.57 5.09 -10.09
CA ILE A 67 -0.38 5.38 -11.16
C ILE A 67 -0.58 6.88 -11.24
N THR A 68 -0.29 7.46 -12.39
CA THR A 68 -0.40 8.89 -12.64
C THR A 68 -1.30 9.16 -13.84
N LYS A 69 -1.78 10.41 -13.94
CA LYS A 69 -2.62 10.84 -15.05
C LYS A 69 -1.90 10.73 -16.39
N ASN A 70 -0.59 11.05 -16.41
CA ASN A 70 0.24 11.00 -17.60
C ASN A 70 1.43 10.09 -17.37
N ASN A 71 1.94 9.47 -18.44
CA ASN A 71 3.18 8.74 -18.37
C ASN A 71 4.35 9.73 -18.29
N VAL A 72 4.85 9.97 -17.09
CA VAL A 72 5.91 10.93 -16.80
C VAL A 72 7.29 10.28 -16.64
N GLY A 73 7.40 8.94 -16.83
CA GLY A 73 8.62 8.20 -16.58
C GLY A 73 8.94 8.12 -15.09
N LYS A 74 9.94 8.89 -14.66
CA LYS A 74 10.34 8.95 -13.24
C LYS A 74 9.74 10.17 -12.57
N LYS A 75 9.25 10.00 -11.32
CA LYS A 75 8.75 11.08 -10.49
C LYS A 75 9.26 10.89 -9.06
N ILE A 76 9.59 12.00 -8.41
CA ILE A 76 10.05 12.00 -7.01
C ILE A 76 8.85 12.20 -6.10
N PHE A 77 8.73 11.31 -5.11
CA PHE A 77 7.76 11.41 -4.03
C PHE A 77 8.46 11.52 -2.70
N TYR A 78 7.78 12.06 -1.71
CA TYR A 78 8.29 12.27 -0.36
C TYR A 78 7.47 11.50 0.65
N TYR A 79 8.11 10.94 1.66
CA TYR A 79 7.44 10.32 2.80
C TYR A 79 8.22 10.58 4.08
N SER A 80 7.59 10.35 5.21
CA SER A 80 8.22 10.48 6.52
C SER A 80 8.23 9.13 7.23
N GLU A 81 9.36 8.80 7.87
CA GLU A 81 9.45 7.60 8.72
C GLU A 81 8.55 7.66 9.95
N LYS A 82 8.08 8.86 10.31
CA LYS A 82 7.11 9.05 11.39
C LYS A 82 5.71 8.56 11.00
N ASP A 83 5.42 8.37 9.72
CA ASP A 83 4.14 7.86 9.23
C ASP A 83 4.11 6.31 9.23
N ALA A 84 4.73 5.72 10.25
CA ALA A 84 4.64 4.29 10.43
C ALA A 84 3.22 3.91 10.92
N PRO A 85 2.72 2.76 10.56
CA PRO A 85 3.36 1.57 9.97
C PRO A 85 3.41 1.53 8.46
N HIS A 86 2.68 2.39 7.79
CA HIS A 86 2.76 2.53 6.35
C HIS A 86 3.14 3.96 6.00
N TYR A 87 3.89 4.11 4.93
CA TYR A 87 4.42 5.40 4.54
C TYR A 87 3.59 5.97 3.39
N GLN A 88 2.81 7.01 3.70
CA GLN A 88 2.06 7.74 2.70
C GLN A 88 3.00 8.56 1.81
N LEU A 89 2.77 8.52 0.50
CA LEU A 89 3.54 9.31 -0.45
C LEU A 89 2.91 10.68 -0.69
N PHE A 90 3.75 11.69 -0.76
CA PHE A 90 3.37 13.07 -1.04
C PHE A 90 4.14 13.59 -2.26
N SER A 91 3.50 14.43 -3.05
CA SER A 91 4.09 15.01 -4.25
C SER A 91 5.12 16.11 -3.96
N SER A 92 5.13 16.66 -2.73
CA SER A 92 6.09 17.68 -2.32
C SER A 92 6.48 17.52 -0.85
N LYS A 93 7.69 18.00 -0.49
CA LYS A 93 8.15 18.03 0.90
C LYS A 93 7.22 18.86 1.78
N LYS A 94 6.77 20.00 1.26
CA LYS A 94 5.89 20.91 2.01
C LYS A 94 4.59 20.22 2.38
N THR A 95 3.93 19.57 1.44
CA THR A 95 2.68 18.84 1.69
C THR A 95 2.88 17.70 2.67
N CYS A 96 3.96 16.96 2.55
CA CYS A 96 4.33 15.91 3.50
C CYS A 96 4.46 16.46 4.91
N TYR A 97 5.27 17.49 5.09
CA TYR A 97 5.48 18.12 6.40
C TYR A 97 4.20 18.68 7.00
N GLU A 98 3.43 19.46 6.23
CA GLU A 98 2.19 20.09 6.70
C GLU A 98 1.13 19.06 7.07
N THR A 99 0.99 18.00 6.28
CA THR A 99 -0.01 16.96 6.54
C THR A 99 0.35 16.18 7.80
N LEU A 100 1.59 15.68 7.90
CA LEU A 100 1.97 14.81 9.00
C LEU A 100 2.15 15.58 10.31
N SER A 101 2.51 16.86 10.27
CA SER A 101 2.62 17.67 11.49
C SER A 101 1.30 17.81 12.24
N ARG A 102 0.18 17.71 11.54
CA ARG A 102 -1.16 17.72 12.17
C ARG A 102 -1.42 16.49 13.04
N PHE A 103 -0.72 15.39 12.78
CA PHE A 103 -0.93 14.12 13.49
C PHE A 103 0.14 13.82 14.53
N TYR A 104 1.35 14.37 14.36
CA TYR A 104 2.52 13.99 15.15
C TYR A 104 3.15 15.12 15.95
N ASN A 105 2.53 16.28 15.94
CA ASN A 105 3.01 17.42 16.78
C ASN A 105 2.07 17.65 17.96
#